data_89b9b418bccc3eb67f03e589cefe5bdb
#
_entry.id   89b9b418bccc3eb67f03e589cefe5bdb
#
_cell.length_a   1.000
_cell.length_b   1.000
_cell.length_c   1.000
_cell.angle_alpha   90.00
_cell.angle_beta   90.00
_cell.angle_gamma   90.00
#
_symmetry.space_group_name_H-M   'P 1'
#
loop_
_entity.id
_entity.type
_entity.pdbx_description
1 polymer ?
#
loop_
_entity_poly.entity_id
_entity_poly.type
_entity_poly.pdbx_seq_one_letter_code
_entity_poly.pdbx_strand_id
1 'polypeptide(L)'
;KRLTDRFEVGVGEASGIFPVEGIGYKKEYLEPTEKSLAEKGFDHKLKDILPAVRNAGEKGAVLTEEGARFLDPEGRLKAGVPVCPPEGDAGTGMVATDSVLKKTGNISAGTSIFAMLVLEKPLNGVYEEIDVVTTPDGSPVAMVHCNNCCSELDAWVNMFGEFAKLTGN
;
A
#
# COMPACT_ATOMS: atom_id res chain seq x y z
N LYS A 1 -15.49 -4.40 -0.52
CA LYS A 1 -16.74 -5.12 -0.17
C LYS A 1 -17.94 -4.61 -0.98
N ARG A 2 -18.00 -3.32 -1.32
CA ARG A 2 -19.15 -2.76 -2.06
C ARG A 2 -19.25 -3.26 -3.51
N LEU A 3 -18.11 -3.54 -4.14
CA LEU A 3 -18.06 -4.02 -5.54
C LEU A 3 -18.07 -5.55 -5.60
N THR A 4 -17.63 -6.20 -4.53
CA THR A 4 -17.50 -7.66 -4.44
C THR A 4 -18.13 -8.16 -3.14
N ASP A 5 -18.36 -9.45 -3.02
CA ASP A 5 -18.86 -10.11 -1.80
C ASP A 5 -17.77 -10.33 -0.74
N ARG A 6 -16.51 -10.04 -1.05
CA ARG A 6 -15.36 -10.28 -0.17
C ARG A 6 -14.82 -8.98 0.44
N PHE A 7 -14.30 -9.13 1.65
CA PHE A 7 -13.56 -8.10 2.35
C PHE A 7 -12.10 -8.56 2.44
N GLU A 8 -11.33 -8.17 1.42
CA GLU A 8 -9.94 -8.59 1.24
C GLU A 8 -9.07 -7.42 0.76
N VAL A 9 -7.76 -7.56 0.94
CA VAL A 9 -6.73 -6.58 0.62
C VAL A 9 -5.46 -7.30 0.20
N GLY A 10 -4.65 -6.70 -0.65
CA GLY A 10 -3.33 -7.18 -0.98
C GLY A 10 -2.35 -7.07 0.19
N VAL A 11 -1.35 -7.94 0.22
CA VAL A 11 -0.39 -8.02 1.34
C VAL A 11 0.44 -6.75 1.48
N GLY A 12 0.77 -6.09 0.39
CA GLY A 12 1.47 -4.81 0.41
C GLY A 12 0.68 -3.74 1.16
N GLU A 13 -0.57 -3.55 0.80
CA GLU A 13 -1.48 -2.62 1.47
C GLU A 13 -1.79 -3.05 2.90
N ALA A 14 -1.98 -4.36 3.16
CA ALA A 14 -2.21 -4.90 4.49
C ALA A 14 -1.06 -4.57 5.45
N SER A 15 0.18 -4.60 4.97
CA SER A 15 1.38 -4.30 5.77
C SER A 15 1.43 -2.86 6.26
N GLY A 16 0.82 -1.93 5.54
CA GLY A 16 0.63 -0.54 5.97
C GLY A 16 -0.51 -0.36 6.98
N ILE A 17 -1.42 -1.33 7.10
CA ILE A 17 -2.52 -1.30 8.07
C ILE A 17 -2.08 -1.92 9.40
N PHE A 18 -1.45 -3.09 9.34
CA PHE A 18 -1.03 -3.85 10.51
C PHE A 18 0.09 -4.84 10.13
N PRO A 19 1.04 -5.14 11.04
CA PRO A 19 2.15 -6.05 10.73
C PRO A 19 1.68 -7.42 10.21
N VAL A 20 2.21 -7.83 9.06
CA VAL A 20 1.85 -9.07 8.37
C VAL A 20 2.95 -10.12 8.43
N GLU A 21 2.55 -11.39 8.30
CA GLU A 21 3.43 -12.53 8.09
C GLU A 21 2.75 -13.50 7.10
N GLY A 22 3.38 -13.69 5.93
CA GLY A 22 2.75 -14.38 4.82
C GLY A 22 1.44 -13.68 4.41
N ILE A 23 0.37 -14.45 4.29
CA ILE A 23 -0.98 -13.94 3.96
C ILE A 23 -1.86 -13.71 5.20
N GLY A 24 -1.27 -13.29 6.29
CA GLY A 24 -1.99 -13.01 7.54
C GLY A 24 -1.34 -11.93 8.38
N TYR A 25 -2.04 -11.49 9.40
CA TYR A 25 -1.52 -10.54 10.37
C TYR A 25 -0.76 -11.26 11.48
N LYS A 26 0.34 -10.67 11.94
CA LYS A 26 1.18 -11.23 13.00
C LYS A 26 0.43 -11.32 14.34
N LYS A 27 0.29 -12.54 14.84
CA LYS A 27 -0.43 -12.81 16.11
C LYS A 27 0.21 -12.14 17.31
N GLU A 28 1.53 -12.03 17.31
CA GLU A 28 2.29 -11.40 18.40
C GLU A 28 1.92 -9.92 18.62
N TYR A 29 1.36 -9.25 17.61
CA TYR A 29 0.87 -7.88 17.70
C TYR A 29 -0.65 -7.81 17.87
N LEU A 30 -1.41 -8.78 17.33
CA LEU A 30 -2.87 -8.77 17.43
C LEU A 30 -3.35 -8.86 18.87
N GLU A 31 -2.86 -9.83 19.65
CA GLU A 31 -3.31 -10.08 21.02
C GLU A 31 -3.05 -8.89 21.96
N PRO A 32 -1.82 -8.33 22.03
CA PRO A 32 -1.56 -7.15 22.87
C PRO A 32 -2.39 -5.94 22.46
N THR A 33 -2.59 -5.75 21.14
CA THR A 33 -3.39 -4.63 20.62
C THR A 33 -4.85 -4.79 20.99
N GLU A 34 -5.45 -5.98 20.81
CA GLU A 34 -6.83 -6.27 21.23
C GLU A 34 -7.01 -6.00 22.74
N LYS A 35 -6.06 -6.43 23.56
CA LYS A 35 -6.11 -6.18 25.00
C LYS A 35 -6.11 -4.70 25.32
N SER A 36 -5.19 -3.93 24.74
CA SER A 36 -5.10 -2.49 24.94
C SER A 36 -6.35 -1.75 24.46
N LEU A 37 -6.94 -2.18 23.35
CA LEU A 37 -8.19 -1.61 22.82
C LEU A 37 -9.38 -1.93 23.73
N ALA A 38 -9.46 -3.16 24.25
CA ALA A 38 -10.52 -3.57 25.18
C ALA A 38 -10.46 -2.75 26.49
N GLU A 39 -9.29 -2.45 27.02
CA GLU A 39 -9.09 -1.59 28.20
C GLU A 39 -9.62 -0.15 27.95
N LYS A 40 -9.69 0.28 26.69
CA LYS A 40 -10.24 1.58 26.25
C LYS A 40 -11.72 1.51 25.83
N GLY A 41 -12.39 0.38 26.06
CA GLY A 41 -13.81 0.21 25.75
C GLY A 41 -14.12 -0.21 24.31
N PHE A 42 -13.10 -0.61 23.52
CA PHE A 42 -13.31 -1.17 22.20
C PHE A 42 -13.50 -2.68 22.30
N ASP A 43 -14.70 -3.16 22.00
CA ASP A 43 -15.14 -4.54 22.24
C ASP A 43 -15.13 -5.45 20.99
N HIS A 44 -14.68 -4.92 19.86
CA HIS A 44 -14.57 -5.69 18.63
C HIS A 44 -13.23 -6.46 18.56
N LYS A 45 -13.26 -7.61 17.92
CA LYS A 45 -12.05 -8.36 17.60
C LYS A 45 -11.40 -7.84 16.33
N LEU A 46 -10.08 -7.68 16.33
CA LEU A 46 -9.36 -7.19 15.15
C LEU A 46 -9.57 -8.10 13.94
N LYS A 47 -9.63 -9.42 14.14
CA LYS A 47 -9.94 -10.39 13.07
C LYS A 47 -11.27 -10.15 12.35
N ASP A 48 -12.22 -9.48 13.01
CA ASP A 48 -13.57 -9.24 12.45
C ASP A 48 -13.63 -7.92 11.65
N ILE A 49 -12.64 -7.04 11.86
CA ILE A 49 -12.54 -5.72 11.21
C ILE A 49 -11.39 -5.59 10.23
N LEU A 50 -10.35 -6.40 10.37
CA LEU A 50 -9.25 -6.42 9.41
C LEU A 50 -9.65 -7.23 8.18
N PRO A 51 -9.31 -6.77 6.96
CA PRO A 51 -9.57 -7.51 5.72
C PRO A 51 -8.73 -8.79 5.64
N ALA A 52 -9.22 -9.78 4.91
CA ALA A 52 -8.40 -10.96 4.58
C ALA A 52 -7.24 -10.57 3.66
N VAL A 53 -6.04 -11.03 3.99
CA VAL A 53 -4.82 -10.71 3.23
C VAL A 53 -4.67 -11.66 2.03
N ARG A 54 -4.26 -11.12 0.89
CA ARG A 54 -4.00 -11.86 -0.36
C ARG A 54 -2.68 -11.43 -0.97
N ASN A 55 -1.99 -12.36 -1.63
CA ASN A 55 -0.86 -12.01 -2.49
C ASN A 55 -1.36 -11.53 -3.86
N ALA A 56 -0.58 -10.66 -4.49
CA ALA A 56 -0.80 -10.32 -5.89
C ALA A 56 -0.69 -11.58 -6.76
N GLY A 57 -1.53 -11.64 -7.80
CA GLY A 57 -1.61 -12.81 -8.68
C GLY A 57 -2.48 -13.96 -8.14
N GLU A 58 -2.90 -13.95 -6.89
CA GLU A 58 -3.90 -14.88 -6.40
C GLU A 58 -5.28 -14.56 -6.99
N LYS A 59 -6.13 -15.61 -7.04
CA LYS A 59 -7.51 -15.42 -7.45
C LYS A 59 -8.25 -14.60 -6.40
N GLY A 60 -8.53 -13.34 -6.75
CA GLY A 60 -9.32 -12.43 -5.94
C GLY A 60 -10.82 -12.71 -6.02
N ALA A 61 -11.60 -11.72 -5.65
CA ALA A 61 -13.05 -11.72 -5.74
C ALA A 61 -13.56 -11.60 -7.18
N VAL A 62 -14.85 -11.61 -7.35
CA VAL A 62 -15.51 -11.28 -8.62
C VAL A 62 -16.47 -10.12 -8.41
N LEU A 63 -16.68 -9.35 -9.46
CA LEU A 63 -17.65 -8.27 -9.47
C LEU A 63 -19.06 -8.84 -9.29
N THR A 64 -19.79 -8.34 -8.31
CA THR A 64 -21.19 -8.72 -8.06
C THR A 64 -22.14 -7.97 -9.02
N GLU A 65 -23.39 -8.40 -9.10
CA GLU A 65 -24.42 -7.66 -9.85
C GLU A 65 -24.64 -6.25 -9.29
N GLU A 66 -24.64 -6.12 -7.96
CA GLU A 66 -24.73 -4.82 -7.30
C GLU A 66 -23.53 -3.94 -7.61
N GLY A 67 -22.31 -4.51 -7.55
CA GLY A 67 -21.08 -3.83 -7.90
C GLY A 67 -21.05 -3.38 -9.37
N ALA A 68 -21.48 -4.25 -10.29
CA ALA A 68 -21.56 -3.92 -11.71
C ALA A 68 -22.53 -2.75 -11.95
N ARG A 69 -23.71 -2.80 -11.34
CA ARG A 69 -24.75 -1.76 -11.45
C ARG A 69 -24.32 -0.44 -10.80
N PHE A 70 -23.51 -0.52 -9.72
CA PHE A 70 -22.94 0.67 -9.08
C PHE A 70 -21.91 1.38 -9.97
N LEU A 71 -21.07 0.63 -10.68
CA LEU A 71 -20.04 1.17 -11.57
C LEU A 71 -20.60 1.64 -12.92
N ASP A 72 -21.58 0.92 -13.43
CA ASP A 72 -22.23 1.20 -14.72
C ASP A 72 -23.74 1.06 -14.58
N PRO A 73 -24.44 2.17 -14.25
CA PRO A 73 -25.91 2.20 -14.17
C PRO A 73 -26.62 1.86 -15.48
N GLU A 74 -25.93 2.05 -16.63
CA GLU A 74 -26.48 1.73 -17.94
C GLU A 74 -26.49 0.23 -18.26
N GLY A 75 -25.81 -0.59 -17.44
CA GLY A 75 -25.87 -2.04 -17.49
C GLY A 75 -25.04 -2.71 -18.58
N ARG A 76 -24.05 -2.02 -19.14
CA ARG A 76 -23.07 -2.58 -20.09
C ARG A 76 -22.09 -3.50 -19.39
N LEU A 77 -21.66 -3.12 -18.17
CA LEU A 77 -20.77 -3.93 -17.33
C LEU A 77 -21.56 -5.09 -16.70
N LYS A 78 -21.04 -6.30 -16.84
CA LYS A 78 -21.68 -7.52 -16.30
C LYS A 78 -20.97 -7.99 -15.03
N ALA A 79 -21.72 -8.62 -14.14
CA ALA A 79 -21.17 -9.35 -13.00
C ALA A 79 -20.27 -10.51 -13.45
N GLY A 80 -19.44 -11.00 -12.53
CA GLY A 80 -18.53 -12.13 -12.76
C GLY A 80 -17.16 -11.74 -13.31
N VAL A 81 -16.90 -10.46 -13.59
CA VAL A 81 -15.55 -9.97 -13.95
C VAL A 81 -14.61 -10.22 -12.78
N PRO A 82 -13.43 -10.85 -12.99
CA PRO A 82 -12.43 -11.01 -11.95
C PRO A 82 -11.92 -9.65 -11.46
N VAL A 83 -11.79 -9.52 -10.15
CA VAL A 83 -11.23 -8.34 -9.48
C VAL A 83 -9.96 -8.76 -8.75
N CYS A 84 -8.85 -8.08 -9.04
CA CYS A 84 -7.58 -8.32 -8.35
C CYS A 84 -7.69 -7.97 -6.85
N PRO A 85 -6.91 -8.60 -5.97
CA PRO A 85 -6.73 -8.08 -4.63
C PRO A 85 -6.32 -6.61 -4.67
N PRO A 86 -6.96 -5.72 -3.88
CA PRO A 86 -6.63 -4.30 -3.87
C PRO A 86 -5.19 -4.08 -3.38
N GLU A 87 -4.42 -3.35 -4.15
CA GLU A 87 -3.06 -2.91 -3.81
C GLU A 87 -2.94 -1.40 -3.97
N GLY A 88 -2.10 -0.77 -3.14
CA GLY A 88 -1.79 0.65 -3.23
C GLY A 88 -0.84 0.98 -4.38
N ASP A 89 -0.67 2.28 -4.63
CA ASP A 89 0.20 2.83 -5.67
C ASP A 89 1.68 2.49 -5.44
N ALA A 90 2.13 2.45 -4.20
CA ALA A 90 3.50 2.07 -3.84
C ALA A 90 3.83 0.64 -4.31
N GLY A 91 3.01 -0.35 -3.99
CA GLY A 91 3.21 -1.74 -4.42
C GLY A 91 3.07 -1.93 -5.92
N THR A 92 2.07 -1.32 -6.53
CA THR A 92 1.89 -1.37 -7.99
C THR A 92 3.01 -0.66 -8.74
N GLY A 93 3.57 0.42 -8.17
CA GLY A 93 4.76 1.09 -8.68
C GLY A 93 5.99 0.20 -8.68
N MET A 94 6.19 -0.62 -7.65
CA MET A 94 7.27 -1.62 -7.62
C MET A 94 7.12 -2.67 -8.73
N VAL A 95 5.90 -3.13 -8.98
CA VAL A 95 5.63 -4.05 -10.10
C VAL A 95 5.91 -3.38 -11.45
N ALA A 96 5.44 -2.16 -11.63
CA ALA A 96 5.61 -1.41 -12.88
C ALA A 96 7.08 -1.11 -13.22
N THR A 97 7.95 -1.03 -12.21
CA THR A 97 9.39 -0.77 -12.37
C THR A 97 10.25 -2.04 -12.26
N ASP A 98 9.64 -3.22 -12.22
CA ASP A 98 10.33 -4.51 -12.04
C ASP A 98 11.26 -4.54 -10.81
N SER A 99 10.81 -3.94 -9.71
CA SER A 99 11.60 -3.78 -8.49
C SER A 99 11.04 -4.54 -7.29
N VAL A 100 10.51 -5.74 -7.54
CA VAL A 100 9.96 -6.64 -6.52
C VAL A 100 10.94 -7.71 -6.04
N LEU A 101 12.08 -7.87 -6.72
CA LEU A 101 13.10 -8.85 -6.36
C LEU A 101 13.99 -8.33 -5.22
N LYS A 102 14.56 -9.25 -4.44
CA LYS A 102 15.52 -8.91 -3.38
C LYS A 102 16.66 -8.04 -3.90
N LYS A 103 17.04 -7.01 -3.13
CA LYS A 103 18.08 -6.03 -3.48
C LYS A 103 17.72 -5.12 -4.65
N THR A 104 16.50 -5.15 -5.12
CA THR A 104 15.99 -4.12 -6.03
C THR A 104 15.17 -3.10 -5.24
N GLY A 105 14.89 -1.98 -5.84
CA GLY A 105 14.09 -0.94 -5.23
C GLY A 105 13.67 0.08 -6.25
N ASN A 106 12.76 0.94 -5.86
CA ASN A 106 12.32 2.06 -6.67
C ASN A 106 12.14 3.31 -5.83
N ILE A 107 12.07 4.43 -6.51
CA ILE A 107 11.66 5.71 -5.94
C ILE A 107 10.41 6.15 -6.70
N SER A 108 9.33 6.32 -5.97
CA SER A 108 8.10 6.92 -6.48
C SER A 108 8.06 8.38 -6.04
N ALA A 109 8.10 9.29 -7.01
CA ALA A 109 8.12 10.73 -6.77
C ALA A 109 6.85 11.37 -7.31
N GLY A 110 5.98 11.77 -6.41
CA GLY A 110 4.73 12.45 -6.68
C GLY A 110 4.56 13.66 -5.75
N THR A 111 3.40 13.86 -5.17
CA THR A 111 3.19 14.83 -4.08
C THR A 111 4.07 14.46 -2.88
N SER A 112 4.11 13.17 -2.55
CA SER A 112 5.08 12.57 -1.62
C SER A 112 6.16 11.81 -2.40
N ILE A 113 7.26 11.48 -1.72
CA ILE A 113 8.30 10.61 -2.24
C ILE A 113 8.43 9.37 -1.35
N PHE A 114 8.49 8.21 -1.99
CA PHE A 114 8.76 6.93 -1.34
C PHE A 114 10.02 6.32 -1.94
N ALA A 115 11.01 6.03 -1.11
CA ALA A 115 12.16 5.22 -1.50
C ALA A 115 11.97 3.83 -0.88
N MET A 116 11.87 2.80 -1.71
CA MET A 116 11.59 1.43 -1.31
C MET A 116 12.70 0.50 -1.75
N LEU A 117 13.15 -0.37 -0.83
CA LEU A 117 14.19 -1.36 -1.08
C LEU A 117 13.73 -2.73 -0.58
N VAL A 118 13.68 -3.72 -1.46
CA VAL A 118 13.34 -5.10 -1.10
C VAL A 118 14.49 -5.73 -0.33
N LEU A 119 14.20 -6.11 0.91
CA LEU A 119 15.19 -6.65 1.83
C LEU A 119 15.51 -8.12 1.54
N GLU A 120 16.78 -8.47 1.65
CA GLU A 120 17.23 -9.87 1.61
C GLU A 120 17.00 -10.57 2.96
N LYS A 121 17.11 -9.81 4.06
CA LYS A 121 16.94 -10.27 5.43
C LYS A 121 16.17 -9.20 6.20
N PRO A 122 15.47 -9.57 7.27
CA PRO A 122 14.87 -8.59 8.18
C PRO A 122 15.92 -7.59 8.68
N LEU A 123 15.48 -6.38 9.02
CA LEU A 123 16.33 -5.39 9.67
C LEU A 123 16.80 -5.94 11.03
N ASN A 124 17.99 -5.55 11.45
CA ASN A 124 18.62 -5.99 12.71
C ASN A 124 18.19 -5.15 13.92
N GLY A 125 17.28 -4.20 13.74
CA GLY A 125 16.75 -3.32 14.77
C GLY A 125 15.58 -2.50 14.29
N VAL A 126 15.05 -1.68 15.18
CA VAL A 126 14.02 -0.69 14.89
C VAL A 126 14.70 0.62 14.54
N TYR A 127 14.31 1.21 13.42
CA TYR A 127 14.77 2.51 12.92
C TYR A 127 13.55 3.39 12.73
N GLU A 128 13.51 4.53 13.41
CA GLU A 128 12.35 5.42 13.41
C GLU A 128 12.05 6.03 12.03
N GLU A 129 13.08 6.13 11.18
CA GLU A 129 12.99 6.70 9.83
C GLU A 129 12.58 5.67 8.77
N ILE A 130 12.47 4.38 9.13
CA ILE A 130 12.21 3.29 8.19
C ILE A 130 10.92 2.57 8.56
N ASP A 131 9.95 2.65 7.68
CA ASP A 131 8.77 1.80 7.72
C ASP A 131 9.09 0.44 7.08
N VAL A 132 8.63 -0.65 7.71
CA VAL A 132 8.75 -1.98 7.13
C VAL A 132 7.40 -2.40 6.58
N VAL A 133 7.31 -2.42 5.28
CA VAL A 133 6.13 -2.86 4.51
C VAL A 133 6.49 -4.11 3.71
N THR A 134 5.62 -4.52 2.79
CA THR A 134 5.91 -5.65 1.89
C THR A 134 5.68 -5.27 0.43
N THR A 135 6.34 -6.01 -0.45
CA THR A 135 5.97 -6.07 -1.87
C THR A 135 4.59 -6.71 -2.03
N PRO A 136 3.92 -6.57 -3.19
CA PRO A 136 2.66 -7.26 -3.48
C PRO A 136 2.70 -8.80 -3.41
N ASP A 137 3.89 -9.40 -3.40
CA ASP A 137 4.10 -10.84 -3.21
C ASP A 137 4.54 -11.22 -1.78
N GLY A 138 4.61 -10.24 -0.86
CA GLY A 138 4.88 -10.46 0.56
C GLY A 138 6.34 -10.41 0.97
N SER A 139 7.28 -10.04 0.07
CA SER A 139 8.68 -9.85 0.44
C SER A 139 8.86 -8.58 1.27
N PRO A 140 9.72 -8.57 2.32
CA PRO A 140 9.89 -7.41 3.17
C PRO A 140 10.59 -6.26 2.44
N VAL A 141 10.09 -5.05 2.65
CA VAL A 141 10.59 -3.81 2.05
C VAL A 141 10.90 -2.80 3.15
N ALA A 142 12.09 -2.21 3.10
CA ALA A 142 12.39 -0.99 3.83
C ALA A 142 11.88 0.20 3.02
N MET A 143 11.04 1.02 3.61
CA MET A 143 10.46 2.21 3.00
C MET A 143 10.84 3.45 3.79
N VAL A 144 11.30 4.48 3.09
CA VAL A 144 11.41 5.84 3.63
C VAL A 144 10.41 6.72 2.89
N HIS A 145 9.61 7.45 3.64
CA HIS A 145 8.55 8.30 3.11
C HIS A 145 8.77 9.76 3.50
N CYS A 146 8.60 10.65 2.54
CA CYS A 146 8.62 12.08 2.77
C CYS A 146 7.42 12.74 2.09
N ASN A 147 6.76 13.64 2.80
CA ASN A 147 5.55 14.31 2.30
C ASN A 147 5.83 15.47 1.34
N ASN A 148 7.09 15.83 1.15
CA ASN A 148 7.52 16.93 0.29
C ASN A 148 8.26 16.36 -0.92
N CYS A 149 7.76 16.54 -2.13
CA CYS A 149 8.49 16.19 -3.33
C CYS A 149 8.23 17.19 -4.46
N CYS A 150 7.18 17.01 -5.24
CA CYS A 150 6.94 17.84 -6.43
C CYS A 150 6.80 19.33 -6.10
N SER A 151 6.10 19.67 -5.01
CA SER A 151 5.94 21.08 -4.61
C SER A 151 7.26 21.75 -4.22
N GLU A 152 8.17 21.02 -3.59
CA GLU A 152 9.49 21.52 -3.23
C GLU A 152 10.39 21.63 -4.46
N LEU A 153 10.35 20.62 -5.35
CA LEU A 153 11.04 20.66 -6.64
C LEU A 153 10.58 21.85 -7.49
N ASP A 154 9.27 22.07 -7.58
CA ASP A 154 8.69 23.21 -8.30
C ASP A 154 9.15 24.55 -7.72
N ALA A 155 9.25 24.67 -6.40
CA ALA A 155 9.77 25.87 -5.76
C ALA A 155 11.23 26.17 -6.18
N TRP A 156 12.08 25.15 -6.20
CA TRP A 156 13.47 25.27 -6.66
C TRP A 156 13.55 25.62 -8.14
N VAL A 157 12.80 24.94 -9.00
CA VAL A 157 12.78 25.21 -10.45
C VAL A 157 12.31 26.63 -10.72
N ASN A 158 11.25 27.08 -10.04
CA ASN A 158 10.75 28.43 -10.19
C ASN A 158 11.75 29.48 -9.75
N MET A 159 12.46 29.25 -8.63
CA MET A 159 13.51 30.14 -8.16
C MET A 159 14.65 30.27 -9.18
N PHE A 160 15.11 29.15 -9.78
CA PHE A 160 16.11 29.21 -10.86
C PHE A 160 15.55 29.89 -12.11
N GLY A 161 14.29 29.69 -12.45
CA GLY A 161 13.65 30.39 -13.56
C GLY A 161 13.56 31.90 -13.36
N GLU A 162 13.26 32.36 -12.14
CA GLU A 162 13.30 33.79 -11.81
C GLU A 162 14.72 34.37 -11.89
N PHE A 163 15.69 33.63 -11.36
CA PHE A 163 17.10 34.06 -11.48
C PHE A 163 17.54 34.19 -12.93
N ALA A 164 17.21 33.22 -13.78
CA ALA A 164 17.55 33.27 -15.20
C ALA A 164 16.95 34.51 -15.91
N LYS A 165 15.65 34.79 -15.62
CA LYS A 165 14.98 35.99 -16.14
C LYS A 165 15.66 37.29 -15.71
N LEU A 166 16.08 37.39 -14.44
CA LEU A 166 16.77 38.58 -13.90
C LEU A 166 18.15 38.79 -14.49
N THR A 167 18.83 37.70 -14.90
CA THR A 167 20.16 37.76 -15.50
C THR A 167 20.13 37.87 -17.03
N GLY A 168 18.95 37.91 -17.64
CA GLY A 168 18.78 38.12 -19.09
C GLY A 168 19.05 36.86 -19.94
N ASN A 169 18.91 35.65 -19.35
CA ASN A 169 18.98 34.37 -20.03
C ASN A 169 17.60 33.78 -20.26
#